data_a0b4553cee407318bc2ae3fb71efb58a
#
_entry.id   a0b4553cee407318bc2ae3fb71efb58a
#
_cell.length_a   1.000
_cell.length_b   1.000
_cell.length_c   1.000
_cell.angle_alpha   90.00
_cell.angle_beta   90.00
_cell.angle_gamma   90.00
#
_symmetry.space_group_name_H-M   'P 1'
#
loop_
_entity.id
_entity.type
_entity.pdbx_description
1 polymer ?
#
loop_
_entity_poly.entity_id
_entity_poly.type
_entity_poly.pdbx_seq_one_letter_code
_entity_poly.pdbx_strand_id
1 'polypeptide(L)' 'MAKGEKCSFCGRGENEVRLLMPGRDGCICDECAEQAYLLSE' A
#
# COMPACT_ATOMS: atom_id res chain seq x y z
N MET A 1 -12.12 1.35 10.91
CA MET A 1 -11.74 1.23 10.24
C MET A 1 -12.21 1.40 9.09
N ALA A 2 -11.69 1.74 8.47
CA ALA A 2 -12.16 2.21 7.42
C ALA A 2 -12.29 1.31 6.42
N LYS A 3 -13.43 1.16 5.92
CA LYS A 3 -13.48 0.41 4.94
C LYS A 3 -13.10 1.13 3.80
N GLY A 4 -12.65 0.67 2.75
CA GLY A 4 -12.25 1.39 1.57
C GLY A 4 -10.89 2.01 1.70
N GLU A 5 -10.05 1.40 2.48
CA GLU A 5 -8.71 1.91 2.59
C GLU A 5 -7.97 1.76 1.30
N LYS A 6 -7.05 2.63 1.05
CA LYS A 6 -6.28 2.63 -0.16
C LYS A 6 -4.81 2.80 0.13
N CYS A 7 -4.00 2.37 -0.82
CA CYS A 7 -2.58 2.62 -0.72
C CYS A 7 -2.34 4.13 -0.80
N SER A 8 -1.52 4.63 0.11
CA SER A 8 -1.25 6.06 0.15
C SER A 8 -0.25 6.47 -0.91
N PHE A 9 0.27 5.53 -1.63
CA PHE A 9 1.27 5.82 -2.67
C PHE A 9 0.69 5.75 -4.07
N CYS A 10 0.08 4.65 -4.41
CA CYS A 10 -0.43 4.51 -5.77
C CYS A 10 -1.94 4.75 -5.83
N GLY A 11 -2.62 4.74 -4.71
CA GLY A 11 -4.03 5.04 -4.71
C GLY A 11 -4.94 3.87 -4.98
N ARG A 12 -4.40 2.68 -5.11
CA ARG A 12 -5.24 1.54 -5.37
C ARG A 12 -5.95 1.11 -4.11
N GLY A 13 -7.16 0.65 -4.28
CA GLY A 13 -7.92 0.18 -3.15
C GLY A 13 -7.49 -1.19 -2.71
N GLU A 14 -7.96 -1.58 -1.54
CA GLU A 14 -7.57 -2.88 -1.01
C GLU A 14 -8.07 -4.01 -1.89
N ASN A 15 -9.07 -3.73 -2.71
CA ASN A 15 -9.58 -4.75 -3.62
C ASN A 15 -8.68 -4.94 -4.82
N GLU A 16 -7.79 -3.99 -5.05
CA GLU A 16 -6.98 -4.04 -6.23
C GLU A 16 -5.57 -4.46 -5.95
N VAL A 17 -5.25 -4.71 -4.71
CA VAL A 17 -3.91 -5.13 -4.35
C VAL A 17 -4.03 -6.42 -3.58
N ARG A 18 -2.94 -7.16 -3.54
CA ARG A 18 -2.97 -8.40 -2.80
C ARG A 18 -2.86 -8.18 -1.33
N LEU A 19 -2.12 -7.19 -0.95
CA LEU A 19 -1.87 -6.95 0.45
C LEU A 19 -1.81 -5.46 0.66
N LEU A 20 -2.48 -4.99 1.67
CA LEU A 20 -2.44 -3.58 2.01
C LEU A 20 -2.00 -3.50 3.46
N MET A 21 -0.82 -2.95 3.66
CA MET A 21 -0.24 -2.89 4.98
C MET A 21 -0.53 -1.55 5.63
N PRO A 22 -1.21 -1.53 6.75
CA PRO A 22 -1.47 -0.25 7.40
C PRO A 22 -0.23 0.27 8.10
N GLY A 23 -0.08 1.56 8.06
CA GLY A 23 1.00 2.20 8.74
C GLY A 23 0.45 3.16 9.75
N ARG A 24 1.29 4.06 10.19
CA ARG A 24 0.89 4.99 11.20
C ARG A 24 -0.11 5.99 10.66
N ASP A 25 0.17 6.55 9.51
CA ASP A 25 -0.69 7.53 8.91
C ASP A 25 -1.23 7.12 7.58
N GLY A 26 -1.06 5.90 7.18
CA GLY A 26 -1.53 5.50 5.87
C GLY A 26 -1.28 4.03 5.65
N CYS A 27 -1.33 3.65 4.39
CA CYS A 27 -1.16 2.25 4.03
C CYS A 27 -0.25 2.16 2.82
N ILE A 28 0.30 1.00 2.61
CA ILE A 28 1.12 0.76 1.45
C ILE A 28 0.79 -0.61 0.92
N CYS A 29 0.64 -0.74 -0.36
CA CYS A 29 0.30 -2.01 -0.96
C CYS A 29 1.56 -2.82 -1.23
N ASP A 30 1.35 -4.06 -1.61
CA ASP A 30 2.47 -4.95 -1.84
C ASP A 30 3.32 -4.47 -3.01
N GLU A 31 2.70 -3.91 -4.03
CA GLU A 31 3.47 -3.46 -5.17
C GLU A 31 4.33 -2.26 -4.83
N CYS A 32 3.78 -1.32 -4.07
CA CYS A 32 4.56 -0.17 -3.68
C CYS A 32 5.67 -0.57 -2.72
N ALA A 33 5.40 -1.54 -1.87
CA ALA A 33 6.43 -2.02 -0.96
C ALA A 33 7.58 -2.65 -1.73
N GLU A 34 7.26 -3.38 -2.78
CA GLU A 34 8.29 -3.98 -3.60
C GLU A 34 9.09 -2.91 -4.31
N GLN A 35 8.42 -1.89 -4.82
CA GLN A 35 9.10 -0.80 -5.47
C GLN A 35 10.06 -0.12 -4.51
N ALA A 36 9.64 0.08 -3.29
CA ALA A 36 10.49 0.71 -2.31
C ALA A 36 11.72 -0.13 -2.06
N TYR A 37 11.55 -1.43 -1.99
CA TYR A 37 12.67 -2.32 -1.77
C TYR A 37 13.65 -2.25 -2.92
N LEU A 38 13.14 -2.24 -4.15
CA LEU A 38 14.01 -2.20 -5.31
C LEU A 38 14.75 -0.88 -5.41
N LEU A 39 14.08 0.20 -5.03
CA LEU A 39 14.72 1.49 -5.11
C LEU A 39 15.78 1.67 -4.04
N SER A 40 15.66 0.96 -2.95
CA SER A 40 16.62 1.12 -1.87
C SER A 40 17.86 0.29 -2.07
N GLU A 41 17.91 -0.48 -3.12
CA GLU A 41 19.06 -1.31 -3.35
C GLU A 41 20.34 -0.58 -3.56
#